data_5dc4655a47c12119ca4bb595fe99efdf
#
_entry.id   5dc4655a47c12119ca4bb595fe99efdf
#
_cell.length_a   1.000
_cell.length_b   1.000
_cell.length_c   1.000
_cell.angle_alpha   90.00
_cell.angle_beta   90.00
_cell.angle_gamma   90.00
#
_symmetry.space_group_name_H-M   'P 1'
#
loop_
_entity.id
_entity.type
_entity.pdbx_description
1 polymer ?
#
loop_
_entity_poly.entity_id
_entity_poly.type
_entity_poly.pdbx_seq_one_letter_code
_entity_poly.pdbx_strand_id
1 'polypeptide(L)'
;MSLAALALTLTLAAPTQVDAGARAAYAGLLKTYVKDGRVDYAGLAQKDLPKLDGYLAAVAKASLPKERDARMAFYIDAYNAIVLKSVIAHGRPRSVLDVKGFFDADEYTVAGEKTTLDALEKKHLNPFAKDPRTHFALVCGAVGCPILDGVPYTGANLEARLDAATRRYLTSPTGARAQAGSVELSKIFDWYAGDFGGAAGVLTFVRRHLPEAQAKALGDSPKVGFIDYNWTLNQQ
;
A
#
# COMPACT_ATOMS: atom_id res chain seq x y z
N MET A 1 26.40 -39.64 44.65
CA MET A 1 25.18 -38.86 44.33
C MET A 1 25.49 -38.05 43.10
N SER A 2 24.93 -38.46 41.95
CA SER A 2 25.24 -37.85 40.65
C SER A 2 24.13 -36.85 40.34
N LEU A 3 24.48 -35.58 40.22
CA LEU A 3 23.57 -34.52 39.77
C LEU A 3 23.48 -34.56 38.24
N ALA A 4 22.35 -35.03 37.71
CA ALA A 4 22.05 -34.92 36.31
C ALA A 4 21.60 -33.47 36.02
N ALA A 5 22.42 -32.74 35.27
CA ALA A 5 22.08 -31.41 34.77
C ALA A 5 21.05 -31.55 33.62
N LEU A 6 19.82 -31.08 33.86
CA LEU A 6 18.77 -30.99 32.85
C LEU A 6 19.08 -29.80 31.95
N ALA A 7 19.61 -30.04 30.75
CA ALA A 7 19.82 -29.01 29.74
C ALA A 7 18.46 -28.67 29.13
N LEU A 8 17.94 -27.49 29.46
CA LEU A 8 16.74 -26.91 28.82
C LEU A 8 17.14 -26.39 27.43
N THR A 9 16.91 -27.19 26.41
CA THR A 9 17.07 -26.72 25.00
C THR A 9 15.95 -25.78 24.65
N LEU A 10 16.25 -24.46 24.60
CA LEU A 10 15.37 -23.44 24.06
C LEU A 10 15.32 -23.65 22.55
N THR A 11 14.30 -24.33 22.05
CA THR A 11 14.00 -24.37 20.61
C THR A 11 13.51 -23.00 20.21
N LEU A 12 14.38 -22.20 19.61
CA LEU A 12 13.97 -21.00 18.86
C LEU A 12 13.03 -21.46 17.74
N ALA A 13 11.76 -21.11 17.84
CA ALA A 13 10.81 -21.35 16.75
C ALA A 13 11.35 -20.70 15.47
N ALA A 14 11.33 -21.46 14.37
CA ALA A 14 11.74 -20.94 13.07
C ALA A 14 10.92 -19.70 12.72
N PRO A 15 11.53 -18.68 12.09
CA PRO A 15 10.84 -17.46 11.69
C PRO A 15 9.64 -17.82 10.81
N THR A 16 8.43 -17.46 11.26
CA THR A 16 7.17 -17.79 10.59
C THR A 16 6.81 -16.69 9.60
N GLN A 17 6.64 -17.05 8.33
CA GLN A 17 5.94 -16.17 7.37
C GLN A 17 4.46 -16.06 7.77
N VAL A 18 3.74 -15.03 7.26
CA VAL A 18 2.27 -14.99 7.36
C VAL A 18 1.73 -16.30 6.81
N ASP A 19 0.99 -17.05 7.62
CA ASP A 19 0.49 -18.35 7.23
C ASP A 19 -0.50 -18.28 6.04
N ALA A 20 -0.63 -19.39 5.32
CA ALA A 20 -1.43 -19.46 4.11
C ALA A 20 -2.93 -19.19 4.39
N GLY A 21 -3.42 -19.61 5.56
CA GLY A 21 -4.81 -19.39 5.98
C GLY A 21 -5.11 -17.91 6.21
N ALA A 22 -4.23 -17.20 6.92
CA ALA A 22 -4.38 -15.76 7.15
C ALA A 22 -4.31 -14.97 5.82
N ARG A 23 -3.41 -15.34 4.90
CA ARG A 23 -3.35 -14.73 3.56
C ARG A 23 -4.60 -15.01 2.75
N ALA A 24 -5.11 -16.24 2.77
CA ALA A 24 -6.34 -16.60 2.08
C ALA A 24 -7.56 -15.84 2.66
N ALA A 25 -7.62 -15.67 3.99
CA ALA A 25 -8.65 -14.87 4.64
C ALA A 25 -8.58 -13.41 4.17
N TYR A 26 -7.41 -12.78 4.17
CA TYR A 26 -7.22 -11.41 3.66
C TYR A 26 -7.61 -11.29 2.18
N ALA A 27 -7.20 -12.23 1.33
CA ALA A 27 -7.62 -12.26 -0.07
C ALA A 27 -9.16 -12.34 -0.21
N GLY A 28 -9.82 -13.16 0.62
CA GLY A 28 -11.28 -13.24 0.68
C GLY A 28 -11.94 -11.92 1.08
N LEU A 29 -11.36 -11.19 2.05
CA LEU A 29 -11.83 -9.86 2.45
C LEU A 29 -11.73 -8.86 1.30
N LEU A 30 -10.58 -8.77 0.65
CA LEU A 30 -10.39 -7.87 -0.49
C LEU A 30 -11.40 -8.16 -1.61
N LYS A 31 -11.57 -9.44 -1.97
CA LYS A 31 -12.53 -9.86 -3.00
C LYS A 31 -13.97 -9.52 -2.64
N THR A 32 -14.33 -9.58 -1.36
CA THR A 32 -15.71 -9.39 -0.89
C THR A 32 -16.07 -7.91 -0.73
N TYR A 33 -15.15 -7.13 -0.15
CA TYR A 33 -15.43 -5.77 0.30
C TYR A 33 -14.81 -4.67 -0.55
N VAL A 34 -13.99 -5.03 -1.55
CA VAL A 34 -13.39 -4.04 -2.47
C VAL A 34 -14.00 -4.18 -3.86
N LYS A 35 -14.63 -3.09 -4.34
CA LYS A 35 -15.18 -3.01 -5.68
C LYS A 35 -14.78 -1.68 -6.32
N ASP A 36 -14.16 -1.72 -7.47
CA ASP A 36 -13.72 -0.54 -8.23
C ASP A 36 -12.93 0.48 -7.39
N GLY A 37 -12.08 -0.02 -6.47
CA GLY A 37 -11.28 0.77 -5.54
C GLY A 37 -12.04 1.35 -4.35
N ARG A 38 -13.36 1.13 -4.28
CA ARG A 38 -14.20 1.49 -3.14
C ARG A 38 -14.30 0.34 -2.16
N VAL A 39 -14.37 0.66 -0.87
CA VAL A 39 -14.40 -0.34 0.21
C VAL A 39 -15.73 -0.29 0.94
N ASP A 40 -16.39 -1.44 1.09
CA ASP A 40 -17.51 -1.61 2.03
C ASP A 40 -16.97 -1.79 3.45
N TYR A 41 -16.53 -0.69 4.05
CA TYR A 41 -16.04 -0.68 5.43
C TYR A 41 -17.12 -1.08 6.43
N ALA A 42 -18.41 -0.78 6.14
CA ALA A 42 -19.51 -1.11 7.03
C ALA A 42 -19.74 -2.62 7.06
N GLY A 43 -19.84 -3.25 5.89
CA GLY A 43 -20.01 -4.69 5.78
C GLY A 43 -18.82 -5.46 6.36
N LEU A 44 -17.59 -4.99 6.08
CA LEU A 44 -16.36 -5.57 6.66
C LEU A 44 -16.38 -5.50 8.20
N ALA A 45 -16.72 -4.33 8.76
CA ALA A 45 -16.77 -4.14 10.21
C ALA A 45 -17.83 -5.03 10.88
N GLN A 46 -18.99 -5.19 10.26
CA GLN A 46 -20.10 -5.96 10.84
C GLN A 46 -19.93 -7.48 10.74
N LYS A 47 -19.34 -7.96 9.64
CA LYS A 47 -19.38 -9.39 9.31
C LYS A 47 -18.04 -10.09 9.47
N ASP A 48 -16.95 -9.44 9.13
CA ASP A 48 -15.66 -10.11 8.95
C ASP A 48 -14.47 -9.39 9.60
N LEU A 49 -14.71 -8.43 10.51
CA LEU A 49 -13.63 -7.74 11.24
C LEU A 49 -12.67 -8.72 11.95
N PRO A 50 -13.13 -9.82 12.58
CA PRO A 50 -12.22 -10.80 13.18
C PRO A 50 -11.26 -11.46 12.18
N LYS A 51 -11.62 -11.59 10.91
CA LYS A 51 -10.72 -12.12 9.87
C LYS A 51 -9.61 -11.12 9.54
N LEU A 52 -9.92 -9.81 9.48
CA LEU A 52 -8.92 -8.75 9.32
C LEU A 52 -7.98 -8.68 10.53
N ASP A 53 -8.53 -8.76 11.74
CA ASP A 53 -7.74 -8.81 12.98
C ASP A 53 -6.83 -10.04 13.03
N GLY A 54 -7.31 -11.20 12.59
CA GLY A 54 -6.51 -12.42 12.46
C GLY A 54 -5.36 -12.27 11.48
N TYR A 55 -5.59 -11.63 10.33
CA TYR A 55 -4.52 -11.33 9.37
C TYR A 55 -3.47 -10.38 9.96
N LEU A 56 -3.89 -9.29 10.60
CA LEU A 56 -2.99 -8.33 11.24
C LEU A 56 -2.21 -8.96 12.40
N ALA A 57 -2.82 -9.87 13.17
CA ALA A 57 -2.13 -10.64 14.21
C ALA A 57 -1.05 -11.57 13.62
N ALA A 58 -1.30 -12.16 12.44
CA ALA A 58 -0.31 -12.94 11.71
C ALA A 58 0.82 -12.07 11.17
N VAL A 59 0.50 -10.88 10.62
CA VAL A 59 1.49 -9.87 10.18
C VAL A 59 2.38 -9.44 11.36
N ALA A 60 1.78 -9.20 12.52
CA ALA A 60 2.51 -8.78 13.72
C ALA A 60 3.55 -9.82 14.19
N LYS A 61 3.25 -11.10 14.04
CA LYS A 61 4.12 -12.22 14.47
C LYS A 61 5.05 -12.72 13.37
N ALA A 62 4.87 -12.28 12.13
CA ALA A 62 5.65 -12.76 11.00
C ALA A 62 7.11 -12.32 11.11
N SER A 63 7.99 -13.08 10.50
CA SER A 63 9.35 -12.63 10.19
C SER A 63 9.39 -12.04 8.80
N LEU A 64 10.19 -11.00 8.60
CA LEU A 64 10.35 -10.37 7.30
C LEU A 64 10.87 -11.39 6.27
N PRO A 65 10.24 -11.50 5.11
CA PRO A 65 10.76 -12.30 4.01
C PRO A 65 12.19 -11.88 3.64
N LYS A 66 13.04 -12.84 3.30
CA LYS A 66 14.42 -12.56 2.87
C LYS A 66 14.46 -12.02 1.44
N GLU A 67 13.64 -12.60 0.56
CA GLU A 67 13.56 -12.21 -0.84
C GLU A 67 12.94 -10.81 -0.97
N ARG A 68 13.54 -9.96 -1.83
CA ARG A 68 13.16 -8.56 -2.03
C ARG A 68 11.66 -8.40 -2.34
N ASP A 69 11.20 -9.10 -3.36
CA ASP A 69 9.84 -8.94 -3.85
C ASP A 69 8.79 -9.46 -2.86
N ALA A 70 9.10 -10.56 -2.16
CA ALA A 70 8.25 -11.07 -1.10
C ALA A 70 8.17 -10.09 0.09
N ARG A 71 9.27 -9.41 0.44
CA ARG A 71 9.31 -8.39 1.51
C ARG A 71 8.55 -7.15 1.11
N MET A 72 8.69 -6.67 -0.12
CA MET A 72 7.91 -5.55 -0.63
C MET A 72 6.40 -5.86 -0.61
N ALA A 73 6.01 -7.02 -1.12
CA ALA A 73 4.63 -7.49 -1.09
C ALA A 73 4.07 -7.56 0.33
N PHE A 74 4.86 -8.07 1.29
CA PHE A 74 4.50 -8.11 2.70
C PHE A 74 4.22 -6.72 3.28
N TYR A 75 5.09 -5.74 3.03
CA TYR A 75 4.90 -4.38 3.52
C TYR A 75 3.69 -3.67 2.88
N ILE A 76 3.48 -3.86 1.58
CA ILE A 76 2.33 -3.30 0.86
C ILE A 76 1.02 -3.84 1.44
N ASP A 77 0.90 -5.16 1.60
CA ASP A 77 -0.32 -5.77 2.13
C ASP A 77 -0.52 -5.43 3.61
N ALA A 78 0.56 -5.35 4.41
CA ALA A 78 0.49 -4.91 5.80
C ALA A 78 -0.05 -3.47 5.90
N TYR A 79 0.52 -2.53 5.13
CA TYR A 79 0.06 -1.15 5.08
C TYR A 79 -1.42 -1.05 4.71
N ASN A 80 -1.82 -1.69 3.62
CA ASN A 80 -3.20 -1.64 3.14
C ASN A 80 -4.18 -2.26 4.14
N ALA A 81 -3.82 -3.38 4.79
CA ALA A 81 -4.66 -4.00 5.82
C ALA A 81 -4.78 -3.12 7.08
N ILE A 82 -3.69 -2.46 7.48
CA ILE A 82 -3.68 -1.50 8.59
C ILE A 82 -4.61 -0.32 8.27
N VAL A 83 -4.56 0.24 7.06
CA VAL A 83 -5.47 1.32 6.65
C VAL A 83 -6.92 0.89 6.75
N LEU A 84 -7.27 -0.32 6.26
CA LEU A 84 -8.64 -0.85 6.41
C LEU A 84 -9.07 -0.92 7.87
N LYS A 85 -8.21 -1.43 8.74
CA LYS A 85 -8.47 -1.53 10.19
C LYS A 85 -8.60 -0.15 10.83
N SER A 86 -7.71 0.78 10.52
CA SER A 86 -7.68 2.12 11.08
C SER A 86 -8.94 2.92 10.71
N VAL A 87 -9.34 2.89 9.44
CA VAL A 87 -10.60 3.52 9.00
C VAL A 87 -11.80 3.02 9.80
N ILE A 88 -11.88 1.70 10.03
CA ILE A 88 -12.98 1.10 10.82
C ILE A 88 -12.87 1.51 12.29
N ALA A 89 -11.69 1.45 12.89
CA ALA A 89 -11.45 1.80 14.29
C ALA A 89 -11.81 3.26 14.61
N HIS A 90 -11.57 4.17 13.66
CA HIS A 90 -11.94 5.59 13.78
C HIS A 90 -13.36 5.90 13.30
N GLY A 91 -14.23 4.89 13.19
CA GLY A 91 -15.65 5.07 12.90
C GLY A 91 -15.96 5.51 11.47
N ARG A 92 -15.06 5.27 10.52
CA ARG A 92 -15.22 5.61 9.09
C ARG A 92 -15.40 7.12 8.90
N PRO A 93 -14.36 7.93 9.16
CA PRO A 93 -14.43 9.38 9.06
C PRO A 93 -14.76 9.81 7.62
N ARG A 94 -15.20 11.04 7.42
CA ARG A 94 -15.44 11.59 6.07
C ARG A 94 -14.14 11.69 5.28
N SER A 95 -13.04 11.94 5.98
CA SER A 95 -11.67 11.94 5.47
C SER A 95 -10.74 11.35 6.52
N VAL A 96 -9.72 10.62 6.10
CA VAL A 96 -8.65 10.16 7.00
C VAL A 96 -7.88 11.34 7.62
N LEU A 97 -7.89 12.50 6.98
CA LEU A 97 -7.28 13.72 7.53
C LEU A 97 -8.08 14.34 8.70
N ASP A 98 -9.34 13.95 8.86
CA ASP A 98 -10.15 14.39 10.02
C ASP A 98 -9.69 13.69 11.32
N VAL A 99 -8.85 12.65 11.21
CA VAL A 99 -8.32 11.87 12.31
C VAL A 99 -6.88 12.32 12.59
N LYS A 100 -6.69 13.03 13.69
CA LYS A 100 -5.35 13.44 14.12
C LYS A 100 -4.50 12.20 14.43
N GLY A 101 -3.35 12.09 13.78
CA GLY A 101 -2.41 10.99 14.02
C GLY A 101 -2.68 9.72 13.23
N PHE A 102 -3.66 9.71 12.32
CA PHE A 102 -4.00 8.53 11.51
C PHE A 102 -2.78 7.87 10.85
N PHE A 103 -1.84 8.65 10.34
CA PHE A 103 -0.65 8.12 9.66
C PHE A 103 0.59 8.07 10.55
N ASP A 104 0.74 8.97 11.51
CA ASP A 104 2.00 9.24 12.19
C ASP A 104 1.99 9.01 13.70
N ALA A 105 0.82 8.78 14.32
CA ALA A 105 0.70 8.55 15.76
C ALA A 105 0.07 7.19 16.13
N ASP A 106 -0.86 6.66 15.33
CA ASP A 106 -1.44 5.35 15.57
C ASP A 106 -0.38 4.26 15.38
N GLU A 107 -0.13 3.46 16.43
CA GLU A 107 0.87 2.41 16.42
C GLU A 107 0.29 1.04 16.09
N TYR A 108 1.01 0.30 15.28
CA TYR A 108 0.72 -1.08 14.86
C TYR A 108 1.96 -1.93 15.05
N THR A 109 1.79 -3.25 15.09
CA THR A 109 2.93 -4.17 15.11
C THR A 109 3.05 -4.85 13.75
N VAL A 110 4.22 -4.77 13.13
CA VAL A 110 4.55 -5.42 11.85
C VAL A 110 5.88 -6.15 12.03
N ALA A 111 5.90 -7.45 11.79
CA ALA A 111 7.09 -8.29 11.93
C ALA A 111 7.79 -8.15 13.30
N GLY A 112 7.00 -8.05 14.37
CA GLY A 112 7.50 -7.89 15.74
C GLY A 112 7.88 -6.47 16.14
N GLU A 113 7.88 -5.51 15.24
CA GLU A 113 8.27 -4.11 15.50
C GLU A 113 7.05 -3.20 15.55
N LYS A 114 7.03 -2.25 16.51
CA LYS A 114 6.04 -1.18 16.55
C LYS A 114 6.35 -0.14 15.48
N THR A 115 5.33 0.25 14.73
CA THR A 115 5.45 1.20 13.63
C THR A 115 4.15 1.99 13.45
N THR A 116 4.22 3.11 12.75
CA THR A 116 3.06 3.85 12.24
C THR A 116 2.94 3.63 10.74
N LEU A 117 1.83 4.03 10.11
CA LEU A 117 1.70 3.97 8.65
C LEU A 117 2.80 4.76 7.95
N ASP A 118 3.09 5.97 8.42
CA ASP A 118 4.16 6.82 7.89
C ASP A 118 5.55 6.17 8.03
N ALA A 119 5.83 5.56 9.18
CA ALA A 119 7.11 4.87 9.38
C ALA A 119 7.20 3.59 8.52
N LEU A 120 6.09 2.85 8.38
CA LEU A 120 6.05 1.66 7.53
C LEU A 120 6.35 1.99 6.07
N GLU A 121 5.78 3.08 5.56
CA GLU A 121 6.04 3.57 4.21
C GLU A 121 7.44 4.17 4.08
N LYS A 122 7.74 5.21 4.87
CA LYS A 122 8.90 6.09 4.66
C LYS A 122 10.21 5.53 5.21
N LYS A 123 10.18 4.67 6.25
CA LYS A 123 11.39 4.11 6.86
C LYS A 123 11.64 2.65 6.48
N HIS A 124 10.59 1.88 6.22
CA HIS A 124 10.73 0.45 5.94
C HIS A 124 10.58 0.12 4.46
N LEU A 125 9.47 0.51 3.81
CA LEU A 125 9.19 0.11 2.44
C LEU A 125 10.00 0.90 1.42
N ASN A 126 9.85 2.23 1.35
CA ASN A 126 10.42 3.03 0.27
C ASN A 126 11.96 2.99 0.21
N PRO A 127 12.70 3.12 1.34
CA PRO A 127 14.17 3.02 1.31
C PRO A 127 14.67 1.63 0.92
N PHE A 128 13.90 0.60 1.25
CA PHE A 128 14.21 -0.79 0.88
C PHE A 128 13.88 -1.08 -0.59
N ALA A 129 12.70 -0.66 -1.04
CA ALA A 129 12.20 -0.92 -2.38
C ALA A 129 13.00 -0.18 -3.45
N LYS A 130 13.26 1.12 -3.22
CA LYS A 130 13.83 2.06 -4.21
C LYS A 130 13.10 2.00 -5.54
N ASP A 131 11.78 1.86 -5.47
CA ASP A 131 10.88 1.66 -6.58
C ASP A 131 9.66 2.58 -6.44
N PRO A 132 9.56 3.66 -7.23
CA PRO A 132 8.48 4.63 -7.09
C PRO A 132 7.10 4.06 -7.43
N ARG A 133 7.01 2.87 -8.03
CA ARG A 133 5.73 2.19 -8.28
C ARG A 133 5.03 1.78 -6.98
N THR A 134 5.74 1.71 -5.86
CA THR A 134 5.14 1.44 -4.54
C THR A 134 4.08 2.46 -4.17
N HIS A 135 4.25 3.73 -4.56
CA HIS A 135 3.26 4.79 -4.33
C HIS A 135 1.90 4.53 -5.00
N PHE A 136 1.83 3.62 -5.99
CA PHE A 136 0.58 3.24 -6.66
C PHE A 136 0.01 1.92 -6.14
N ALA A 137 0.67 1.29 -5.17
CA ALA A 137 0.24 0.08 -4.48
C ALA A 137 -0.22 0.35 -3.03
N LEU A 138 0.21 1.46 -2.43
CA LEU A 138 -0.23 1.90 -1.10
C LEU A 138 -1.52 2.73 -1.21
N VAL A 139 -2.54 2.36 -0.44
CA VAL A 139 -3.86 2.98 -0.49
C VAL A 139 -4.19 3.62 0.85
N CYS A 140 -4.16 4.95 0.87
CA CYS A 140 -4.34 5.76 2.09
C CYS A 140 -5.80 5.92 2.57
N GLY A 141 -6.76 5.26 1.93
CA GLY A 141 -8.18 5.35 2.27
C GLY A 141 -8.94 6.50 1.62
N ALA A 142 -8.33 7.31 0.75
CA ALA A 142 -8.97 8.43 0.07
C ALA A 142 -9.37 8.09 -1.37
N VAL A 143 -10.33 8.84 -1.92
CA VAL A 143 -10.75 8.73 -3.34
C VAL A 143 -9.63 9.09 -4.30
N GLY A 144 -8.76 10.03 -3.90
CA GLY A 144 -7.60 10.43 -4.69
C GLY A 144 -6.46 9.40 -4.72
N CYS A 145 -6.49 8.39 -3.82
CA CYS A 145 -5.49 7.33 -3.79
C CYS A 145 -5.53 6.44 -5.04
N PRO A 146 -4.47 5.70 -5.31
CA PRO A 146 -4.53 4.52 -6.15
C PRO A 146 -5.62 3.56 -5.68
N ILE A 147 -6.13 2.77 -6.61
CA ILE A 147 -7.21 1.83 -6.33
C ILE A 147 -6.67 0.67 -5.50
N LEU A 148 -7.29 0.41 -4.34
CA LEU A 148 -7.07 -0.84 -3.61
C LEU A 148 -7.53 -2.01 -4.48
N ASP A 149 -6.64 -2.95 -4.69
CA ASP A 149 -6.92 -4.11 -5.54
C ASP A 149 -7.59 -5.24 -4.73
N GLY A 150 -8.47 -5.98 -5.38
CA GLY A 150 -9.15 -7.16 -4.79
C GLY A 150 -8.26 -8.40 -4.59
N VAL A 151 -6.96 -8.31 -4.87
CA VAL A 151 -6.01 -9.43 -4.77
C VAL A 151 -4.76 -8.99 -4.00
N PRO A 152 -4.28 -9.75 -3.01
CA PRO A 152 -3.05 -9.45 -2.28
C PRO A 152 -1.81 -9.47 -3.18
N TYR A 153 -0.77 -8.76 -2.76
CA TYR A 153 0.55 -8.84 -3.36
C TYR A 153 1.30 -10.09 -2.88
N THR A 154 2.11 -10.66 -3.75
CA THR A 154 3.04 -11.75 -3.44
C THR A 154 4.37 -11.51 -4.17
N GLY A 155 5.47 -12.11 -3.73
CA GLY A 155 6.72 -11.99 -4.47
C GLY A 155 6.59 -12.42 -5.94
N ALA A 156 5.78 -13.45 -6.22
CA ALA A 156 5.60 -13.96 -7.58
C ALA A 156 4.78 -13.04 -8.50
N ASN A 157 3.91 -12.19 -7.94
CA ASN A 157 3.06 -11.29 -8.75
C ASN A 157 3.44 -9.81 -8.64
N LEU A 158 4.42 -9.45 -7.80
CA LEU A 158 4.75 -8.07 -7.43
C LEU A 158 5.01 -7.19 -8.65
N GLU A 159 5.96 -7.56 -9.50
CA GLU A 159 6.38 -6.76 -10.64
C GLU A 159 5.23 -6.46 -11.60
N ALA A 160 4.49 -7.50 -12.01
CA ALA A 160 3.36 -7.34 -12.90
C ALA A 160 2.25 -6.47 -12.29
N ARG A 161 2.03 -6.59 -10.98
CA ARG A 161 0.98 -5.82 -10.29
C ARG A 161 1.38 -4.37 -10.03
N LEU A 162 2.64 -4.10 -9.72
CA LEU A 162 3.14 -2.72 -9.61
C LEU A 162 3.02 -1.99 -10.95
N ASP A 163 3.37 -2.63 -12.04
CA ASP A 163 3.19 -2.06 -13.39
C ASP A 163 1.71 -1.83 -13.71
N ALA A 164 0.85 -2.81 -13.43
CA ALA A 164 -0.58 -2.69 -13.67
C ALA A 164 -1.23 -1.58 -12.82
N ALA A 165 -0.88 -1.49 -11.52
CA ALA A 165 -1.37 -0.45 -10.63
C ALA A 165 -0.92 0.96 -11.09
N THR A 166 0.36 1.09 -11.48
CA THR A 166 0.92 2.33 -12.00
C THR A 166 0.19 2.80 -13.26
N ARG A 167 0.04 1.92 -14.25
CA ARG A 167 -0.68 2.26 -15.50
C ARG A 167 -2.14 2.58 -15.24
N ARG A 168 -2.82 1.79 -14.42
CA ARG A 168 -4.22 2.04 -14.04
C ARG A 168 -4.39 3.39 -13.37
N TYR A 169 -3.50 3.75 -12.45
CA TYR A 169 -3.56 5.05 -11.79
C TYR A 169 -3.31 6.20 -12.76
N LEU A 170 -2.26 6.14 -13.57
CA LEU A 170 -1.94 7.17 -14.55
C LEU A 170 -3.01 7.36 -15.63
N THR A 171 -3.80 6.33 -15.93
CA THR A 171 -4.93 6.46 -16.88
C THR A 171 -6.25 6.83 -16.20
N SER A 172 -6.25 6.96 -14.87
CA SER A 172 -7.43 7.41 -14.12
C SER A 172 -7.55 8.94 -14.10
N PRO A 173 -8.75 9.49 -13.88
CA PRO A 173 -8.95 10.95 -13.77
C PRO A 173 -8.22 11.59 -12.59
N THR A 174 -7.83 10.78 -11.56
CA THR A 174 -7.10 11.24 -10.36
C THR A 174 -5.59 11.11 -10.50
N GLY A 175 -5.09 10.31 -11.44
CA GLY A 175 -3.66 10.05 -11.64
C GLY A 175 -2.99 11.01 -12.62
N ALA A 176 -3.49 11.10 -13.84
CA ALA A 176 -2.99 12.06 -14.82
C ALA A 176 -4.06 12.47 -15.83
N ARG A 177 -3.95 13.72 -16.32
CA ARG A 177 -4.75 14.28 -17.40
C ARG A 177 -3.79 14.84 -18.44
N ALA A 178 -3.48 14.04 -19.44
CA ALA A 178 -2.55 14.40 -20.51
C ALA A 178 -3.29 15.10 -21.66
N GLN A 179 -2.75 16.21 -22.13
CA GLN A 179 -3.21 16.98 -23.29
C GLN A 179 -2.00 17.36 -24.14
N ALA A 180 -2.24 17.89 -25.34
CA ALA A 180 -1.17 18.38 -26.20
C ALA A 180 -0.34 19.47 -25.49
N GLY A 181 0.93 19.21 -25.26
CA GLY A 181 1.86 20.13 -24.61
C GLY A 181 1.64 20.39 -23.12
N SER A 182 0.78 19.63 -22.43
CA SER A 182 0.56 19.78 -20.98
C SER A 182 0.10 18.50 -20.31
N VAL A 183 0.36 18.41 -19.01
CA VAL A 183 -0.14 17.32 -18.16
C VAL A 183 -0.45 17.84 -16.75
N GLU A 184 -1.62 17.48 -16.24
CA GLU A 184 -1.93 17.60 -14.83
C GLU A 184 -1.71 16.24 -14.16
N LEU A 185 -0.93 16.20 -13.11
CA LEU A 185 -0.55 14.99 -12.38
C LEU A 185 -1.16 14.98 -10.99
N SER A 186 -1.39 13.80 -10.45
CA SER A 186 -1.70 13.64 -9.03
C SER A 186 -0.67 14.32 -8.14
N LYS A 187 -1.09 14.82 -6.99
CA LYS A 187 -0.21 15.34 -5.94
C LYS A 187 0.82 14.33 -5.43
N ILE A 188 0.63 13.04 -5.65
CA ILE A 188 1.64 12.01 -5.34
C ILE A 188 2.97 12.34 -6.04
N PHE A 189 2.93 12.80 -7.29
CA PHE A 189 4.14 13.18 -8.04
C PHE A 189 4.83 14.44 -7.53
N ASP A 190 4.10 15.31 -6.82
CA ASP A 190 4.62 16.50 -6.15
C ASP A 190 5.25 16.12 -4.80
N TRP A 191 4.48 15.42 -3.96
CA TRP A 191 4.91 15.04 -2.61
C TRP A 191 6.13 14.12 -2.59
N TYR A 192 6.21 13.20 -3.54
CA TYR A 192 7.26 12.18 -3.64
C TYR A 192 8.19 12.39 -4.84
N ALA A 193 8.29 13.64 -5.35
CA ALA A 193 9.10 13.93 -6.54
C ALA A 193 10.54 13.39 -6.44
N GLY A 194 11.12 13.39 -5.23
CA GLY A 194 12.46 12.84 -4.97
C GLY A 194 12.60 11.36 -5.33
N ASP A 195 11.58 10.54 -5.04
CA ASP A 195 11.60 9.10 -5.31
C ASP A 195 11.55 8.78 -6.81
N PHE A 196 11.05 9.72 -7.61
CA PHE A 196 11.04 9.64 -9.08
C PHE A 196 12.31 10.21 -9.73
N GLY A 197 13.23 10.79 -8.95
CA GLY A 197 14.43 11.48 -9.48
C GLY A 197 14.21 12.96 -9.82
N GLY A 198 13.30 13.62 -9.09
CA GLY A 198 12.92 15.02 -9.28
C GLY A 198 11.97 15.23 -10.46
N ALA A 199 11.73 16.48 -10.82
CA ALA A 199 10.75 16.85 -11.85
C ALA A 199 11.02 16.19 -13.21
N ALA A 200 12.26 16.08 -13.63
CA ALA A 200 12.65 15.42 -14.89
C ALA A 200 12.39 13.91 -14.83
N GLY A 201 12.69 13.28 -13.69
CA GLY A 201 12.41 11.87 -13.45
C GLY A 201 10.91 11.57 -13.42
N VAL A 202 10.10 12.44 -12.83
CA VAL A 202 8.62 12.35 -12.86
C VAL A 202 8.13 12.31 -14.31
N LEU A 203 8.54 13.23 -15.16
CA LEU A 203 8.12 13.25 -16.57
C LEU A 203 8.55 11.99 -17.33
N THR A 204 9.79 11.53 -17.10
CA THR A 204 10.29 10.29 -17.70
C THR A 204 9.46 9.08 -17.26
N PHE A 205 9.14 9.00 -15.97
CA PHE A 205 8.30 7.94 -15.42
C PHE A 205 6.88 7.97 -16.00
N VAL A 206 6.26 9.14 -16.04
CA VAL A 206 4.91 9.34 -16.56
C VAL A 206 4.84 8.92 -18.03
N ARG A 207 5.78 9.38 -18.87
CA ARG A 207 5.84 9.00 -20.30
C ARG A 207 5.96 7.50 -20.51
N ARG A 208 6.75 6.83 -19.68
CA ARG A 208 6.96 5.37 -19.77
C ARG A 208 5.68 4.57 -19.49
N HIS A 209 4.79 5.09 -18.65
CA HIS A 209 3.62 4.34 -18.16
C HIS A 209 2.28 4.82 -18.74
N LEU A 210 2.24 6.01 -19.38
CA LEU A 210 1.07 6.45 -20.14
C LEU A 210 0.91 5.63 -21.44
N PRO A 211 -0.32 5.55 -21.98
CA PRO A 211 -0.54 5.09 -23.35
C PRO A 211 0.33 5.89 -24.35
N GLU A 212 0.88 5.22 -25.34
CA GLU A 212 1.85 5.79 -26.28
C GLU A 212 1.34 7.10 -26.95
N ALA A 213 0.08 7.12 -27.36
CA ALA A 213 -0.52 8.31 -27.98
C ALA A 213 -0.55 9.52 -27.02
N GLN A 214 -0.85 9.29 -25.72
CA GLN A 214 -0.85 10.34 -24.70
C GLN A 214 0.58 10.81 -24.40
N ALA A 215 1.52 9.86 -24.26
CA ALA A 215 2.94 10.18 -24.04
C ALA A 215 3.53 11.02 -25.19
N LYS A 216 3.20 10.70 -26.45
CA LYS A 216 3.62 11.48 -27.64
C LYS A 216 2.97 12.88 -27.67
N ALA A 217 1.69 13.00 -27.29
CA ALA A 217 0.98 14.27 -27.27
C ALA A 217 1.57 15.30 -26.31
N LEU A 218 2.30 14.85 -25.26
CA LEU A 218 2.97 15.75 -24.31
C LEU A 218 4.05 16.63 -24.98
N GLY A 219 4.64 16.19 -26.11
CA GLY A 219 5.78 16.89 -26.71
C GLY A 219 7.03 16.85 -25.80
N ASP A 220 8.07 17.59 -26.12
CA ASP A 220 9.35 17.50 -25.39
C ASP A 220 9.33 18.21 -24.03
N SER A 221 8.65 19.36 -23.93
CA SER A 221 8.62 20.23 -22.76
C SER A 221 7.18 20.58 -22.34
N PRO A 222 6.40 19.63 -21.83
CA PRO A 222 5.02 19.90 -21.45
C PRO A 222 4.94 20.83 -20.23
N LYS A 223 3.89 21.64 -20.17
CA LYS A 223 3.52 22.30 -18.91
C LYS A 223 3.02 21.25 -17.92
N VAL A 224 3.55 21.27 -16.71
CA VAL A 224 3.14 20.36 -15.63
C VAL A 224 2.30 21.14 -14.62
N GLY A 225 1.12 20.64 -14.34
CA GLY A 225 0.25 21.08 -13.25
C GLY A 225 -0.09 19.92 -12.33
N PHE A 226 -0.84 20.20 -11.26
CA PHE A 226 -1.25 19.17 -10.30
C PHE A 226 -2.76 19.19 -10.10
N ILE A 227 -3.34 17.99 -10.03
CA ILE A 227 -4.75 17.75 -9.74
C ILE A 227 -4.96 17.90 -8.23
N ASP A 228 -6.03 18.59 -7.81
CA ASP A 228 -6.42 18.64 -6.40
C ASP A 228 -6.69 17.22 -5.87
N TYR A 229 -6.05 16.89 -4.76
CA TYR A 229 -6.16 15.55 -4.19
C TYR A 229 -7.46 15.39 -3.40
N ASN A 230 -8.28 14.43 -3.80
CA ASN A 230 -9.56 14.17 -3.14
C ASN A 230 -9.37 13.29 -1.91
N TRP A 231 -9.38 13.89 -0.73
CA TRP A 231 -9.25 13.22 0.56
C TRP A 231 -10.53 12.60 1.12
N THR A 232 -11.67 12.71 0.41
CA THR A 232 -12.90 12.01 0.81
C THR A 232 -12.64 10.52 0.92
N LEU A 233 -13.15 9.87 1.98
CA LEU A 233 -12.98 8.43 2.21
C LEU A 233 -13.47 7.63 1.00
N ASN A 234 -12.69 6.63 0.59
CA ASN A 234 -12.99 5.75 -0.54
C ASN A 234 -14.02 4.65 -0.21
N GLN A 235 -15.02 4.96 0.62
CA GLN A 235 -16.11 4.03 0.96
C GLN A 235 -17.11 3.87 -0.19
N GLN A 236 -17.80 2.69 -0.23
CA GLN A 236 -18.95 2.41 -1.09
C GLN A 236 -20.18 3.18 -0.64
#